data_843da8958a0aade68f25e6dd89ad5ce7
#
_entry.id   843da8958a0aade68f25e6dd89ad5ce7
#
_cell.length_a   1.000
_cell.length_b   1.000
_cell.length_c   1.000
_cell.angle_alpha   90.00
_cell.angle_beta   90.00
_cell.angle_gamma   90.00
#
_symmetry.space_group_name_H-M   'P 1'
#
loop_
_entity.id
_entity.type
_entity.pdbx_description
1 polymer ?
#
loop_
_entity_poly.entity_id
_entity_poly.type
_entity_poly.pdbx_seq_one_letter_code
_entity_poly.pdbx_strand_id
1 'polypeptide(L)'
;MSPLLQPLDLTQCKASFEVEPHDEHPRVLEHIFLTITHPLRRSKRVAHQPIPIAWLTAFRIRPYAANAEFLAIMDSESDELQQFGATLFDRYGKIKSTLVDGRKGNGCWGPELNRQDIIYIMDVEVEPNVCVSSFDWSMFLHDFGVF
;
A
#
# COMPACT_ATOMS: atom_id res chain seq x y z
N MET A 1 33.88 -12.68 -15.91
CA MET A 1 32.60 -13.25 -16.39
C MET A 1 31.59 -13.08 -15.29
N SER A 2 30.66 -12.16 -15.40
CA SER A 2 29.55 -12.00 -14.45
C SER A 2 28.64 -13.22 -14.58
N PRO A 3 28.25 -13.89 -13.47
CA PRO A 3 27.27 -14.94 -13.56
C PRO A 3 25.98 -14.37 -14.12
N LEU A 4 25.50 -14.95 -15.22
CA LEU A 4 24.18 -14.67 -15.76
C LEU A 4 23.16 -14.93 -14.65
N LEU A 5 22.53 -13.87 -14.14
CA LEU A 5 21.44 -13.97 -13.18
C LEU A 5 20.32 -14.78 -13.83
N GLN A 6 20.10 -15.99 -13.33
CA GLN A 6 18.94 -16.78 -13.78
C GLN A 6 17.68 -16.05 -13.34
N PRO A 7 16.72 -15.86 -14.24
CA PRO A 7 15.43 -15.26 -13.89
C PRO A 7 14.77 -16.11 -12.79
N LEU A 8 14.26 -15.46 -11.76
CA LEU A 8 13.51 -16.15 -10.71
C LEU A 8 12.12 -16.53 -11.23
N ASP A 9 11.71 -17.74 -10.91
CA ASP A 9 10.34 -18.18 -11.14
C ASP A 9 9.41 -17.56 -10.10
N LEU A 10 8.69 -16.52 -10.52
CA LEU A 10 7.80 -15.75 -9.63
C LEU A 10 6.65 -16.57 -9.07
N THR A 11 6.27 -17.69 -9.71
CA THR A 11 5.21 -18.57 -9.20
C THR A 11 5.59 -19.26 -7.89
N GLN A 12 6.88 -19.31 -7.55
CA GLN A 12 7.40 -19.85 -6.30
C GLN A 12 7.50 -18.81 -5.18
N CYS A 13 7.21 -17.55 -5.49
CA CYS A 13 7.21 -16.51 -4.47
C CYS A 13 6.12 -16.74 -3.43
N LYS A 14 6.46 -16.39 -2.19
CA LYS A 14 5.50 -16.35 -1.09
C LYS A 14 5.38 -14.91 -0.60
N ALA A 15 4.16 -14.43 -0.55
CA ALA A 15 3.82 -13.17 0.08
C ALA A 15 3.40 -13.43 1.54
N SER A 16 3.85 -12.58 2.43
CA SER A 16 3.33 -12.45 3.78
C SER A 16 3.04 -10.99 4.04
N PHE A 17 1.96 -10.72 4.73
CA PHE A 17 1.62 -9.36 5.13
C PHE A 17 1.24 -9.32 6.61
N GLU A 18 1.54 -8.20 7.22
CA GLU A 18 1.18 -7.85 8.58
C GLU A 18 0.38 -6.56 8.54
N VAL A 19 -0.65 -6.49 9.37
CA VAL A 19 -1.48 -5.30 9.52
C VAL A 19 -1.44 -4.90 10.98
N GLU A 20 -0.94 -3.71 11.25
CA GLU A 20 -0.81 -3.18 12.60
C GLU A 20 -1.66 -1.92 12.73
N PRO A 21 -2.51 -1.83 13.77
CA PRO A 21 -3.26 -0.60 14.03
C PRO A 21 -2.30 0.53 14.36
N HIS A 22 -2.60 1.73 13.88
CA HIS A 22 -1.82 2.92 14.22
C HIS A 22 -1.94 3.26 15.71
N ASP A 23 -0.84 3.63 16.35
CA ASP A 23 -0.78 3.83 17.80
C ASP A 23 -1.79 4.88 18.32
N GLU A 24 -1.87 6.02 17.64
CA GLU A 24 -2.73 7.14 18.08
C GLU A 24 -4.11 7.11 17.42
N HIS A 25 -4.21 6.62 16.18
CA HIS A 25 -5.42 6.66 15.36
C HIS A 25 -5.86 5.30 14.80
N PRO A 26 -5.99 4.23 15.64
CA PRO A 26 -6.19 2.85 15.19
C PRO A 26 -7.52 2.61 14.44
N ARG A 27 -8.49 3.53 14.59
CA ARG A 27 -9.76 3.44 13.86
C ARG A 27 -9.66 3.96 12.43
N VAL A 28 -8.74 4.89 12.20
CA VAL A 28 -8.61 5.63 10.92
C VAL A 28 -7.45 5.09 10.11
N LEU A 29 -6.35 4.71 10.77
CA LEU A 29 -5.10 4.28 10.13
C LEU A 29 -4.68 2.89 10.63
N GLU A 30 -4.20 2.09 9.69
CA GLU A 30 -3.48 0.85 9.96
C GLU A 30 -2.25 0.80 9.05
N HIS A 31 -1.12 0.40 9.60
CA HIS A 31 0.08 0.11 8.83
C HIS A 31 -0.06 -1.26 8.15
N ILE A 32 0.36 -1.35 6.92
CA ILE A 32 0.44 -2.59 6.16
C ILE A 32 1.88 -2.81 5.74
N PHE A 33 2.41 -3.96 6.08
CA PHE A 33 3.74 -4.41 5.66
C PHE A 33 3.59 -5.66 4.81
N LEU A 34 3.99 -5.59 3.56
CA LEU A 34 4.02 -6.74 2.66
C LEU A 34 5.47 -7.13 2.41
N THR A 35 5.75 -8.41 2.55
CA THR A 35 7.07 -8.98 2.27
C THR A 35 6.93 -10.13 1.28
N ILE A 36 7.76 -10.13 0.23
CA ILE A 36 7.81 -11.20 -0.75
C ILE A 36 9.14 -11.93 -0.61
N THR A 37 9.07 -13.25 -0.49
CA THR A 37 10.24 -14.13 -0.39
C THR A 37 10.26 -15.16 -1.51
N HIS A 38 11.44 -15.63 -1.87
CA HIS A 38 11.64 -16.70 -2.84
C HIS A 38 12.47 -17.83 -2.26
N PRO A 39 12.14 -19.12 -2.46
CA PRO A 39 12.80 -20.26 -1.83
C PRO A 39 14.29 -20.39 -2.17
N LEU A 40 14.73 -19.90 -3.33
CA LEU A 40 16.14 -19.89 -3.73
C LEU A 40 16.96 -18.77 -3.07
N ARG A 41 16.32 -17.79 -2.42
CA ARG A 41 16.98 -16.69 -1.72
C ARG A 41 16.97 -16.97 -0.22
N ARG A 42 18.08 -17.48 0.28
CA ARG A 42 18.25 -17.81 1.71
C ARG A 42 19.51 -17.17 2.26
N SER A 43 19.43 -16.74 3.50
CA SER A 43 20.58 -16.20 4.22
C SER A 43 21.62 -17.29 4.45
N LYS A 44 22.87 -16.98 4.13
CA LYS A 44 24.02 -17.82 4.50
C LYS A 44 24.40 -17.68 5.98
N ARG A 45 23.98 -16.58 6.62
CA ARG A 45 24.36 -16.23 8.01
C ARG A 45 23.36 -16.76 9.04
N VAL A 46 22.09 -16.83 8.69
CA VAL A 46 21.04 -17.36 9.56
C VAL A 46 20.48 -18.60 8.87
N ALA A 47 20.64 -19.75 9.50
CA ALA A 47 20.35 -21.05 8.90
C ALA A 47 18.96 -21.08 8.25
N HIS A 48 18.94 -21.04 6.92
CA HIS A 48 17.77 -21.22 6.06
C HIS A 48 16.65 -20.17 6.13
N GLN A 49 16.87 -19.01 6.77
CA GLN A 49 15.86 -17.96 6.78
C GLN A 49 15.70 -17.37 5.36
N PRO A 50 14.46 -17.29 4.83
CA PRO A 50 14.21 -16.66 3.55
C PRO A 50 14.58 -15.18 3.60
N ILE A 51 15.25 -14.69 2.56
CA ILE A 51 15.56 -13.27 2.42
C ILE A 51 14.44 -12.64 1.57
N PRO A 52 13.86 -11.53 2.03
CA PRO A 52 12.93 -10.78 1.19
C PRO A 52 13.57 -10.39 -0.14
N ILE A 53 12.80 -10.50 -1.22
CA ILE A 53 13.16 -10.03 -2.56
C ILE A 53 12.40 -8.77 -2.94
N ALA A 54 11.29 -8.50 -2.26
CA ALA A 54 10.54 -7.26 -2.39
C ALA A 54 9.77 -7.00 -1.09
N TRP A 55 9.51 -5.73 -0.82
CA TRP A 55 8.64 -5.31 0.27
C TRP A 55 7.86 -4.06 -0.12
N LEU A 56 6.72 -3.89 0.51
CA LEU A 56 5.83 -2.76 0.35
C LEU A 56 5.37 -2.31 1.72
N THR A 57 5.37 -1.00 1.93
CA THR A 57 4.73 -0.36 3.07
C THR A 57 3.57 0.50 2.61
N ALA A 58 2.46 0.42 3.31
CA ALA A 58 1.26 1.15 2.99
C ALA A 58 0.46 1.52 4.24
N PHE A 59 -0.43 2.48 4.11
CA PHE A 59 -1.51 2.71 5.06
C PHE A 59 -2.83 2.19 4.50
N ARG A 60 -3.61 1.54 5.36
CA ARG A 60 -5.05 1.45 5.18
C ARG A 60 -5.69 2.63 5.88
N ILE A 61 -6.37 3.47 5.11
CA ILE A 61 -7.02 4.69 5.58
C ILE A 61 -8.53 4.48 5.53
N ARG A 62 -9.22 4.79 6.63
CA ARG A 62 -10.69 4.77 6.75
C ARG A 62 -11.20 6.18 6.96
N PRO A 63 -11.41 6.96 5.89
CA PRO A 63 -11.79 8.36 6.00
C PRO A 63 -13.09 8.54 6.79
N TYR A 64 -14.04 7.63 6.61
CA TYR A 64 -15.35 7.64 7.26
C TYR A 64 -15.30 7.44 8.80
N ALA A 65 -14.20 6.92 9.32
CA ALA A 65 -14.02 6.66 10.74
C ALA A 65 -13.43 7.87 11.51
N ALA A 66 -12.93 8.87 10.79
CA ALA A 66 -12.17 10.00 11.36
C ALA A 66 -13.04 11.11 11.94
N ASN A 67 -14.37 11.13 11.67
CA ASN A 67 -15.25 12.23 12.01
C ASN A 67 -14.73 13.58 11.49
N ALA A 68 -14.71 14.63 12.33
CA ALA A 68 -14.27 15.99 11.95
C ALA A 68 -12.74 16.18 12.01
N GLU A 69 -11.97 15.14 12.32
CA GLU A 69 -10.52 15.23 12.57
C GLU A 69 -9.68 14.66 11.42
N PHE A 70 -10.30 14.25 10.31
CA PHE A 70 -9.61 13.54 9.24
C PHE A 70 -8.34 14.25 8.77
N LEU A 71 -8.44 15.54 8.42
CA LEU A 71 -7.27 16.27 7.93
C LEU A 71 -6.21 16.49 8.99
N ALA A 72 -6.60 16.65 10.27
CA ALA A 72 -5.65 16.76 11.37
C ALA A 72 -4.88 15.46 11.60
N ILE A 73 -5.55 14.31 11.45
CA ILE A 73 -4.91 12.98 11.52
C ILE A 73 -3.92 12.80 10.37
N MET A 74 -4.30 13.17 9.15
CA MET A 74 -3.39 13.08 8.00
C MET A 74 -2.17 14.00 8.16
N ASP A 75 -2.39 15.22 8.68
CA ASP A 75 -1.33 16.20 8.94
C ASP A 75 -0.35 15.75 10.03
N SER A 76 -0.85 15.08 11.06
CA SER A 76 0.00 14.57 12.14
C SER A 76 0.91 13.42 11.70
N GLU A 77 0.57 12.73 10.62
CA GLU A 77 1.31 11.57 10.14
C GLU A 77 2.44 11.95 9.18
N SER A 78 2.13 12.67 8.12
CA SER A 78 3.14 13.17 7.19
C SER A 78 2.60 14.26 6.26
N ASP A 79 3.51 15.05 5.70
CA ASP A 79 3.19 16.08 4.69
C ASP A 79 2.51 15.47 3.45
N GLU A 80 2.95 14.27 3.03
CA GLU A 80 2.36 13.56 1.88
C GLU A 80 0.92 13.15 2.17
N LEU A 81 0.65 12.59 3.35
CA LEU A 81 -0.70 12.22 3.74
C LEU A 81 -1.60 13.42 3.95
N GLN A 82 -1.06 14.52 4.51
CA GLN A 82 -1.76 15.79 4.57
C GLN A 82 -2.18 16.26 3.19
N GLN A 83 -1.25 16.28 2.24
CA GLN A 83 -1.53 16.70 0.85
C GLN A 83 -2.55 15.78 0.18
N PHE A 84 -2.42 14.46 0.35
CA PHE A 84 -3.37 13.46 -0.14
C PHE A 84 -4.77 13.74 0.44
N GLY A 85 -4.88 13.84 1.76
CA GLY A 85 -6.13 14.10 2.46
C GLY A 85 -6.76 15.43 2.03
N ALA A 86 -5.98 16.50 2.02
CA ALA A 86 -6.44 17.83 1.66
C ALA A 86 -6.84 17.96 0.18
N THR A 87 -6.25 17.15 -0.71
CA THR A 87 -6.60 17.17 -2.13
C THR A 87 -7.93 16.50 -2.40
N LEU A 88 -8.16 15.32 -1.80
CA LEU A 88 -9.31 14.47 -2.14
C LEU A 88 -10.52 14.66 -1.21
N PHE A 89 -10.28 14.96 0.07
CA PHE A 89 -11.31 14.91 1.10
C PHE A 89 -11.52 16.27 1.76
N ASP A 90 -12.68 16.40 2.37
CA ASP A 90 -12.97 17.49 3.31
C ASP A 90 -12.50 17.11 4.73
N ARG A 91 -12.69 18.03 5.69
CA ARG A 91 -12.31 17.79 7.08
C ARG A 91 -13.01 16.61 7.75
N TYR A 92 -14.12 16.15 7.20
CA TYR A 92 -14.89 15.01 7.71
C TYR A 92 -14.52 13.68 7.05
N GLY A 93 -13.50 13.65 6.18
CA GLY A 93 -13.12 12.45 5.42
C GLY A 93 -14.12 12.12 4.32
N LYS A 94 -14.94 13.09 3.87
CA LYS A 94 -15.81 12.92 2.70
C LYS A 94 -15.09 13.40 1.46
N ILE A 95 -15.21 12.65 0.37
CA ILE A 95 -14.67 13.10 -0.92
C ILE A 95 -15.29 14.43 -1.31
N LYS A 96 -14.47 15.35 -1.79
CA LYS A 96 -14.92 16.68 -2.22
C LYS A 96 -15.91 16.57 -3.39
N SER A 97 -17.01 17.26 -3.29
CA SER A 97 -18.05 17.27 -4.33
C SER A 97 -17.53 17.72 -5.70
N THR A 98 -16.50 18.58 -5.73
CA THR A 98 -15.85 19.03 -6.96
C THR A 98 -15.12 17.90 -7.72
N LEU A 99 -14.77 16.81 -7.05
CA LEU A 99 -14.13 15.64 -7.67
C LEU A 99 -15.15 14.62 -8.18
N VAL A 100 -16.32 14.57 -7.56
CA VAL A 100 -17.41 13.63 -7.89
C VAL A 100 -18.31 14.18 -8.99
N ASP A 101 -18.35 15.53 -9.17
CA ASP A 101 -19.13 16.15 -10.22
C ASP A 101 -18.51 15.83 -11.59
N GLY A 102 -19.15 14.94 -12.34
CA GLY A 102 -18.70 14.47 -13.67
C GLY A 102 -18.56 15.57 -14.73
N ARG A 103 -18.94 16.82 -14.42
CA ARG A 103 -18.70 17.99 -15.28
C ARG A 103 -17.31 18.58 -15.10
N LYS A 104 -16.62 18.27 -14.01
CA LYS A 104 -15.32 18.87 -13.65
C LYS A 104 -14.16 17.87 -13.53
N GLY A 105 -14.44 16.57 -13.53
CA GLY A 105 -13.46 15.50 -13.41
C GLY A 105 -13.61 14.47 -14.53
N ASN A 106 -12.67 13.52 -14.57
CA ASN A 106 -12.71 12.39 -15.51
C ASN A 106 -13.69 11.28 -15.08
N GLY A 107 -14.41 11.44 -13.97
CA GLY A 107 -15.37 10.46 -13.45
C GLY A 107 -14.74 9.19 -12.87
N CYS A 108 -13.40 9.17 -12.67
CA CYS A 108 -12.71 8.01 -12.11
C CYS A 108 -12.97 7.80 -10.61
N TRP A 109 -13.41 8.85 -9.92
CA TRP A 109 -13.67 8.84 -8.49
C TRP A 109 -15.15 9.12 -8.23
N GLY A 110 -15.75 8.29 -7.39
CA GLY A 110 -17.16 8.37 -7.04
C GLY A 110 -17.42 8.45 -5.53
N PRO A 111 -18.69 8.50 -5.13
CA PRO A 111 -19.08 8.56 -3.72
C PRO A 111 -18.75 7.29 -2.94
N GLU A 112 -18.33 6.22 -3.59
CA GLU A 112 -17.84 4.98 -2.98
C GLU A 112 -16.69 5.23 -2.02
N LEU A 113 -15.78 6.18 -2.31
CA LEU A 113 -14.66 6.54 -1.44
C LEU A 113 -15.11 7.10 -0.07
N ASN A 114 -16.37 7.48 0.07
CA ASN A 114 -16.91 7.89 1.37
C ASN A 114 -17.18 6.71 2.33
N ARG A 115 -17.12 5.48 1.84
CA ARG A 115 -17.50 4.29 2.61
C ARG A 115 -16.50 3.14 2.51
N GLN A 116 -15.45 3.31 1.73
CA GLN A 116 -14.45 2.27 1.49
C GLN A 116 -13.12 2.63 2.14
N ASP A 117 -12.36 1.60 2.47
CA ASP A 117 -10.98 1.74 2.89
C ASP A 117 -10.13 2.11 1.68
N ILE A 118 -9.10 2.89 1.91
CA ILE A 118 -8.15 3.32 0.89
C ILE A 118 -6.79 2.74 1.25
N ILE A 119 -6.12 2.14 0.29
CA ILE A 119 -4.73 1.72 0.45
C ILE A 119 -3.83 2.80 -0.13
N TYR A 120 -3.09 3.46 0.73
CA TYR A 120 -2.08 4.45 0.36
C TYR A 120 -0.69 3.80 0.41
N ILE A 121 -0.12 3.52 -0.75
CA ILE A 121 1.20 2.90 -0.86
C ILE A 121 2.25 3.98 -0.62
N MET A 122 3.08 3.78 0.41
CA MET A 122 4.15 4.70 0.76
C MET A 122 5.44 4.35 0.04
N ASP A 123 5.80 3.08 0.05
CA ASP A 123 7.06 2.64 -0.51
C ASP A 123 6.96 1.21 -1.07
N VAL A 124 7.69 0.99 -2.15
CA VAL A 124 7.85 -0.33 -2.78
C VAL A 124 9.30 -0.51 -3.13
N GLU A 125 9.94 -1.49 -2.53
CA GLU A 125 11.31 -1.84 -2.84
C GLU A 125 11.41 -3.25 -3.43
N VAL A 126 12.26 -3.40 -4.43
CA VAL A 126 12.60 -4.69 -5.03
C VAL A 126 14.11 -4.84 -5.01
N GLU A 127 14.60 -6.00 -4.57
CA GLU A 127 16.04 -6.31 -4.54
C GLU A 127 16.64 -6.13 -5.95
N PRO A 128 17.67 -5.28 -6.12
CA PRO A 128 18.20 -4.93 -7.45
C PRO A 128 18.71 -6.12 -8.27
N ASN A 129 19.08 -7.20 -7.59
CA ASN A 129 19.58 -8.42 -8.23
C ASN A 129 18.47 -9.41 -8.61
N VAL A 130 17.21 -9.04 -8.41
CA VAL A 130 16.05 -9.81 -8.85
C VAL A 130 15.63 -9.26 -10.20
N CYS A 131 16.01 -9.98 -11.26
CA CYS A 131 15.60 -9.61 -12.61
C CYS A 131 14.12 -10.00 -12.78
N VAL A 132 13.24 -9.02 -12.61
CA VAL A 132 11.80 -9.20 -12.77
C VAL A 132 11.41 -8.58 -14.11
N SER A 133 11.20 -9.40 -15.12
CA SER A 133 10.82 -8.92 -16.47
C SER A 133 9.39 -8.35 -16.52
N SER A 134 8.54 -8.72 -15.55
CA SER A 134 7.20 -8.13 -15.31
C SER A 134 6.70 -8.61 -13.96
N PHE A 135 6.67 -7.73 -12.97
CA PHE A 135 6.06 -8.04 -11.68
C PHE A 135 4.61 -7.56 -11.71
N ASP A 136 3.67 -8.49 -11.79
CA ASP A 136 2.25 -8.17 -11.77
C ASP A 136 1.77 -8.10 -10.31
N TRP A 137 1.69 -6.90 -9.78
CA TRP A 137 1.20 -6.64 -8.44
C TRP A 137 -0.28 -6.97 -8.25
N SER A 138 -1.04 -7.08 -9.34
CA SER A 138 -2.48 -7.38 -9.27
C SER A 138 -2.77 -8.72 -8.60
N MET A 139 -1.88 -9.70 -8.75
CA MET A 139 -2.00 -11.00 -8.11
C MET A 139 -1.98 -10.94 -6.58
N PHE A 140 -1.31 -9.93 -6.02
CA PHE A 140 -1.20 -9.78 -4.56
C PHE A 140 -2.26 -8.83 -3.98
N LEU A 141 -2.73 -7.87 -4.77
CA LEU A 141 -3.75 -6.92 -4.31
C LEU A 141 -5.15 -7.53 -4.23
N HIS A 142 -5.39 -8.65 -4.94
CA HIS A 142 -6.67 -9.36 -4.90
C HIS A 142 -7.02 -9.88 -3.48
N ASP A 143 -6.02 -10.24 -2.69
CA ASP A 143 -6.24 -10.73 -1.32
C ASP A 143 -6.61 -9.60 -0.33
N PHE A 144 -6.46 -8.34 -0.74
CA PHE A 144 -6.82 -7.18 0.10
C PHE A 144 -8.30 -6.79 0.03
N GLY A 145 -9.11 -7.46 -0.81
CA GLY A 145 -10.54 -7.13 -0.96
C GLY A 145 -10.75 -5.72 -1.55
N VAL A 146 -9.82 -5.21 -2.33
CA VAL A 146 -9.81 -3.85 -2.88
C VAL A 146 -10.50 -3.78 -4.25
N PHE A 147 -11.21 -4.86 -4.66
CA PHE A 147 -12.00 -4.89 -5.91
C PHE A 147 -13.42 -5.34 -5.63
#